data_e90aaa063122b94e71b3fa19bf7e2670
#
_entry.id   e90aaa063122b94e71b3fa19bf7e2670
#
_cell.length_a   1.000
_cell.length_b   1.000
_cell.length_c   1.000
_cell.angle_alpha   90.00
_cell.angle_beta   90.00
_cell.angle_gamma   90.00
#
_symmetry.space_group_name_H-M   'P 1'
#
loop_
_entity.id
_entity.type
_entity.pdbx_description
1 polymer ?
#
loop_
_entity_poly.entity_id
_entity_poly.type
_entity_poly.pdbx_seq_one_letter_code
_entity_poly.pdbx_strand_id
1 'polypeptide(L)'
;MLEKEHPLRQLFWEVTLRCNLACRHCGSDCRKEAAVPDMPLEHFLPVLDDVATITEPNKVMINTVGGEPLVREDIVECGRAITDRGFRWGFVTNGVLLTKDLLKQLLDAGLRSIAVSLDGLEEEHNWLRGNSYHGAMNAITLLTKTKNLVWDVITCVNQRNFSSLQLLKEQLIAAGVKKWRIFTIFPQGRAKLNPELFLTPQQFRQLMEFIATTRNNGEINLSYSCEGFLGDYEGKVRNHIFRCDAGTMIASVLANGDISGCMSIRSQYAQGNIYHDRFSDVWNNRFEKMRNRRWMKKDQCARCKAWDWCAGGPFHLRGDNGEMLHCNYLTLCSAK
;
A
#
# COMPACT_ATOMS: atom_id res chain seq x y z
N MET A 1 -28.31 10.48 12.86
CA MET A 1 -27.29 9.39 12.80
C MET A 1 -25.96 10.02 13.19
N LEU A 2 -25.40 9.67 14.34
CA LEU A 2 -24.06 10.12 14.74
C LEU A 2 -23.09 9.67 13.64
N GLU A 3 -22.40 10.61 12.99
CA GLU A 3 -21.25 10.27 12.13
C GLU A 3 -20.32 9.43 12.98
N LYS A 4 -20.04 8.22 12.53
CA LYS A 4 -19.14 7.32 13.27
C LYS A 4 -17.79 8.01 13.36
N GLU A 5 -17.25 8.08 14.56
CA GLU A 5 -15.95 8.69 14.87
C GLU A 5 -14.80 8.13 14.00
N HIS A 6 -15.00 6.90 13.48
CA HIS A 6 -14.06 6.18 12.62
C HIS A 6 -14.78 5.61 11.38
N PRO A 7 -15.00 6.42 10.32
CA PRO A 7 -15.65 5.94 9.10
C PRO A 7 -14.69 5.04 8.30
N LEU A 8 -15.10 3.80 8.01
CA LEU A 8 -14.35 2.95 7.11
C LEU A 8 -14.38 3.53 5.68
N ARG A 9 -13.20 3.73 5.08
CA ARG A 9 -13.02 4.29 3.73
C ARG A 9 -12.29 3.34 2.79
N GLN A 10 -11.43 2.49 3.34
CA GLN A 10 -10.70 1.49 2.57
C GLN A 10 -10.71 0.16 3.31
N LEU A 11 -11.03 -0.89 2.61
CA LEU A 11 -10.88 -2.26 3.09
C LEU A 11 -9.93 -3.00 2.13
N PHE A 12 -8.80 -3.46 2.67
CA PHE A 12 -7.89 -4.32 1.93
C PHE A 12 -8.33 -5.78 2.09
N TRP A 13 -8.48 -6.46 0.98
CA TRP A 13 -8.66 -7.90 0.95
C TRP A 13 -7.39 -8.55 0.41
N GLU A 14 -6.69 -9.30 1.24
CA GLU A 14 -5.54 -10.09 0.82
C GLU A 14 -6.04 -11.35 0.12
N VAL A 15 -6.28 -11.23 -1.18
CA VAL A 15 -6.93 -12.27 -1.99
C VAL A 15 -6.05 -13.50 -2.20
N THR A 16 -4.74 -13.34 -2.11
CA THR A 16 -3.74 -14.41 -2.30
C THR A 16 -2.39 -14.01 -1.71
N LEU A 17 -1.62 -14.97 -1.25
CA LEU A 17 -0.18 -14.81 -0.96
C LEU A 17 0.69 -15.42 -2.07
N ARG A 18 0.09 -15.99 -3.12
CA ARG A 18 0.83 -16.43 -4.31
C ARG A 18 1.26 -15.22 -5.14
N CYS A 19 2.44 -15.31 -5.72
CA CYS A 19 2.99 -14.29 -6.61
C CYS A 19 3.85 -14.94 -7.69
N ASN A 20 3.74 -14.46 -8.92
CA ASN A 20 4.61 -14.88 -10.03
C ASN A 20 6.03 -14.29 -9.97
N LEU A 21 6.32 -13.42 -8.98
CA LEU A 21 7.63 -12.82 -8.72
C LEU A 21 8.12 -13.13 -7.29
N ALA A 22 9.44 -12.97 -7.08
CA ALA A 22 10.11 -13.15 -5.79
C ALA A 22 10.95 -11.92 -5.42
N CYS A 23 10.32 -10.73 -5.38
CA CYS A 23 10.98 -9.46 -5.16
C CYS A 23 11.81 -9.44 -3.87
N ARG A 24 13.04 -8.86 -3.93
CA ARG A 24 13.97 -8.81 -2.79
C ARG A 24 13.43 -8.01 -1.59
N HIS A 25 12.56 -7.03 -1.83
CA HIS A 25 11.97 -6.13 -0.83
C HIS A 25 10.58 -6.55 -0.35
N CYS A 26 10.06 -7.71 -0.75
CA CYS A 26 8.69 -8.08 -0.42
C CYS A 26 8.46 -8.20 1.10
N GLY A 27 7.65 -7.30 1.64
CA GLY A 27 7.31 -7.26 3.06
C GLY A 27 6.42 -8.42 3.52
N SER A 28 5.62 -9.00 2.61
CA SER A 28 4.74 -10.14 2.87
C SER A 28 5.38 -11.50 2.54
N ASP A 29 6.62 -11.53 2.06
CA ASP A 29 7.34 -12.74 1.63
C ASP A 29 6.56 -13.62 0.65
N CYS A 30 5.77 -13.02 -0.22
CA CYS A 30 4.96 -13.72 -1.22
C CYS A 30 5.84 -14.46 -2.23
N ARG A 31 5.40 -15.67 -2.63
CA ARG A 31 6.13 -16.59 -3.51
C ARG A 31 5.15 -17.27 -4.48
N LYS A 32 5.70 -18.08 -5.41
CA LYS A 32 4.87 -18.85 -6.35
C LYS A 32 3.89 -19.77 -5.63
N GLU A 33 4.37 -20.41 -4.55
CA GLU A 33 3.55 -21.23 -3.65
C GLU A 33 3.39 -20.48 -2.33
N ALA A 34 2.18 -20.48 -1.79
CA ALA A 34 1.87 -19.84 -0.52
C ALA A 34 1.52 -20.90 0.54
N ALA A 35 1.95 -20.67 1.78
CA ALA A 35 1.62 -21.53 2.91
C ALA A 35 0.12 -21.45 3.31
N VAL A 36 -0.51 -20.32 2.99
CA VAL A 36 -1.95 -20.10 3.21
C VAL A 36 -2.64 -20.16 1.84
N PRO A 37 -3.69 -20.98 1.68
CA PRO A 37 -4.46 -21.03 0.42
C PRO A 37 -5.15 -19.70 0.15
N ASP A 38 -5.48 -19.45 -1.11
CA ASP A 38 -6.30 -18.29 -1.49
C ASP A 38 -7.66 -18.38 -0.77
N MET A 39 -8.09 -17.26 -0.19
CA MET A 39 -9.42 -17.20 0.42
C MET A 39 -10.48 -17.37 -0.66
N PRO A 40 -11.39 -18.36 -0.58
CA PRO A 40 -12.51 -18.47 -1.50
C PRO A 40 -13.36 -17.20 -1.51
N LEU A 41 -13.89 -16.82 -2.68
CA LEU A 41 -14.71 -15.62 -2.82
C LEU A 41 -15.90 -15.65 -1.85
N GLU A 42 -16.58 -16.81 -1.75
CA GLU A 42 -17.73 -17.02 -0.88
C GLU A 42 -17.46 -16.76 0.61
N HIS A 43 -16.21 -16.84 1.05
CA HIS A 43 -15.84 -16.50 2.44
C HIS A 43 -15.74 -14.99 2.65
N PHE A 44 -15.45 -14.23 1.60
CA PHE A 44 -15.34 -12.78 1.68
C PHE A 44 -16.69 -12.05 1.44
N LEU A 45 -17.64 -12.67 0.74
CA LEU A 45 -18.94 -12.05 0.48
C LEU A 45 -19.69 -11.64 1.75
N PRO A 46 -19.78 -12.48 2.82
CA PRO A 46 -20.41 -12.07 4.08
C PRO A 46 -19.74 -10.85 4.72
N VAL A 47 -18.42 -10.66 4.53
CA VAL A 47 -17.70 -9.46 5.01
C VAL A 47 -18.21 -8.21 4.30
N LEU A 48 -18.37 -8.26 2.98
CA LEU A 48 -18.91 -7.14 2.20
C LEU A 48 -20.34 -6.80 2.62
N ASP A 49 -21.20 -7.84 2.75
CA ASP A 49 -22.59 -7.68 3.18
C ASP A 49 -22.65 -7.07 4.60
N ASP A 50 -21.78 -7.46 5.50
CA ASP A 50 -21.69 -6.91 6.85
C ASP A 50 -21.15 -5.46 6.87
N VAL A 51 -20.14 -5.14 6.05
CA VAL A 51 -19.65 -3.77 5.85
C VAL A 51 -20.75 -2.85 5.35
N ALA A 52 -21.61 -3.32 4.46
CA ALA A 52 -22.74 -2.54 3.95
C ALA A 52 -23.77 -2.18 5.04
N THR A 53 -23.79 -2.88 6.17
CA THR A 53 -24.66 -2.53 7.32
C THR A 53 -24.14 -1.33 8.11
N ILE A 54 -22.86 -1.02 8.04
CA ILE A 54 -22.21 0.01 8.86
C ILE A 54 -21.77 1.25 8.07
N THR A 55 -21.77 1.19 6.74
CA THR A 55 -21.40 2.32 5.87
C THR A 55 -22.05 2.16 4.50
N GLU A 56 -22.13 3.26 3.74
CA GLU A 56 -22.56 3.21 2.35
C GLU A 56 -21.47 2.55 1.48
N PRO A 57 -21.77 1.48 0.73
CA PRO A 57 -20.79 0.74 -0.07
C PRO A 57 -19.96 1.63 -1.01
N ASN A 58 -20.59 2.60 -1.69
CA ASN A 58 -19.93 3.49 -2.64
C ASN A 58 -18.91 4.45 -2.00
N LYS A 59 -18.89 4.56 -0.67
CA LYS A 59 -17.91 5.34 0.10
C LYS A 59 -16.68 4.52 0.52
N VAL A 60 -16.70 3.21 0.29
CA VAL A 60 -15.59 2.31 0.63
C VAL A 60 -14.92 1.80 -0.63
N MET A 61 -13.59 1.89 -0.64
CA MET A 61 -12.75 1.29 -1.67
C MET A 61 -12.28 -0.08 -1.20
N ILE A 62 -12.62 -1.12 -1.93
CA ILE A 62 -12.07 -2.46 -1.72
C ILE A 62 -10.77 -2.58 -2.54
N ASN A 63 -9.66 -2.81 -1.86
CA ASN A 63 -8.37 -3.00 -2.52
C ASN A 63 -8.00 -4.48 -2.44
N THR A 64 -8.03 -5.18 -3.58
CA THR A 64 -7.52 -6.55 -3.63
C THR A 64 -5.99 -6.53 -3.68
N VAL A 65 -5.37 -7.22 -2.74
CA VAL A 65 -3.92 -7.15 -2.49
C VAL A 65 -3.36 -8.53 -2.12
N GLY A 66 -2.10 -8.57 -1.71
CA GLY A 66 -1.43 -9.76 -1.23
C GLY A 66 -0.13 -10.01 -1.96
N GLY A 67 -0.02 -11.12 -2.70
CA GLY A 67 1.07 -11.37 -3.64
C GLY A 67 0.84 -10.62 -4.94
N GLU A 68 0.39 -11.32 -5.98
CA GLU A 68 -0.07 -10.71 -7.23
C GLU A 68 -1.54 -11.09 -7.44
N PRO A 69 -2.48 -10.14 -7.38
CA PRO A 69 -3.90 -10.46 -7.55
C PRO A 69 -4.23 -11.15 -8.88
N LEU A 70 -3.48 -10.83 -9.95
CA LEU A 70 -3.73 -11.39 -11.28
C LEU A 70 -3.30 -12.87 -11.44
N VAL A 71 -2.72 -13.51 -10.41
CA VAL A 71 -2.51 -14.97 -10.42
C VAL A 71 -3.76 -15.75 -10.02
N ARG A 72 -4.81 -15.06 -9.50
CA ARG A 72 -6.10 -15.69 -9.25
C ARG A 72 -6.88 -15.82 -10.53
N GLU A 73 -7.38 -16.99 -10.81
CA GLU A 73 -8.19 -17.26 -12.01
C GLU A 73 -9.56 -16.59 -11.94
N ASP A 74 -10.12 -16.46 -10.72
CA ASP A 74 -11.44 -15.88 -10.44
C ASP A 74 -11.40 -14.37 -10.11
N ILE A 75 -10.27 -13.65 -10.34
CA ILE A 75 -10.14 -12.23 -9.97
C ILE A 75 -11.20 -11.33 -10.62
N VAL A 76 -11.62 -11.64 -11.84
CA VAL A 76 -12.68 -10.92 -12.55
C VAL A 76 -14.03 -11.12 -11.87
N GLU A 77 -14.32 -12.36 -11.43
CA GLU A 77 -15.52 -12.69 -10.67
C GLU A 77 -15.52 -12.00 -9.31
N CYS A 78 -14.39 -12.01 -8.60
CA CYS A 78 -14.21 -11.25 -7.37
C CYS A 78 -14.54 -9.77 -7.55
N GLY A 79 -14.02 -9.14 -8.60
CA GLY A 79 -14.29 -7.74 -8.94
C GLY A 79 -15.75 -7.47 -9.22
N ARG A 80 -16.41 -8.34 -9.96
CA ARG A 80 -17.86 -8.25 -10.26
C ARG A 80 -18.69 -8.36 -8.98
N ALA A 81 -18.41 -9.33 -8.14
CA ALA A 81 -19.11 -9.54 -6.88
C ALA A 81 -19.02 -8.36 -5.92
N ILE A 82 -17.85 -7.67 -5.90
CA ILE A 82 -17.65 -6.43 -5.15
C ILE A 82 -18.49 -5.29 -5.75
N THR A 83 -18.47 -5.15 -7.08
CA THR A 83 -19.20 -4.09 -7.80
C THR A 83 -20.72 -4.26 -7.67
N ASP A 84 -21.23 -5.49 -7.78
CA ASP A 84 -22.66 -5.81 -7.66
C ASP A 84 -23.23 -5.46 -6.27
N ARG A 85 -22.36 -5.41 -5.24
CA ARG A 85 -22.70 -4.94 -3.89
C ARG A 85 -22.55 -3.43 -3.70
N GLY A 86 -22.28 -2.68 -4.78
CA GLY A 86 -22.17 -1.23 -4.78
C GLY A 86 -20.81 -0.68 -4.30
N PHE A 87 -19.83 -1.54 -4.02
CA PHE A 87 -18.50 -1.10 -3.65
C PHE A 87 -17.67 -0.70 -4.87
N ARG A 88 -16.70 0.20 -4.65
CA ARG A 88 -15.63 0.47 -5.61
C ARG A 88 -14.48 -0.49 -5.33
N TRP A 89 -13.76 -0.90 -6.37
CA TRP A 89 -12.60 -1.75 -6.17
C TRP A 89 -11.42 -1.40 -7.05
N GLY A 90 -10.26 -1.88 -6.64
CA GLY A 90 -9.00 -1.71 -7.34
C GLY A 90 -7.92 -2.61 -6.77
N PHE A 91 -6.72 -2.56 -7.37
CA PHE A 91 -5.60 -3.38 -6.92
C PHE A 91 -4.25 -2.77 -7.30
N VAL A 92 -3.20 -3.33 -6.69
CA VAL A 92 -1.80 -3.09 -7.06
C VAL A 92 -1.28 -4.33 -7.76
N THR A 93 -0.58 -4.16 -8.89
CA THR A 93 -0.02 -5.27 -9.68
C THR A 93 1.44 -5.03 -10.06
N ASN A 94 2.18 -6.11 -10.27
CA ASN A 94 3.49 -6.06 -10.92
C ASN A 94 3.39 -5.89 -12.45
N GLY A 95 2.20 -5.97 -13.01
CA GLY A 95 1.90 -5.72 -14.42
C GLY A 95 2.18 -6.87 -15.39
N VAL A 96 2.92 -7.91 -14.96
CA VAL A 96 3.40 -8.99 -15.86
C VAL A 96 2.25 -9.75 -16.53
N LEU A 97 1.15 -9.97 -15.81
CA LEU A 97 -0.01 -10.74 -16.29
C LEU A 97 -1.10 -9.86 -16.91
N LEU A 98 -0.94 -8.54 -16.92
CA LEU A 98 -1.97 -7.63 -17.42
C LEU A 98 -1.95 -7.59 -18.95
N THR A 99 -2.86 -8.30 -19.58
CA THR A 99 -3.12 -8.24 -21.02
C THR A 99 -4.23 -7.26 -21.36
N LYS A 100 -4.36 -6.89 -22.63
CA LYS A 100 -5.47 -6.04 -23.11
C LYS A 100 -6.85 -6.68 -22.86
N ASP A 101 -6.96 -7.98 -23.08
CA ASP A 101 -8.23 -8.71 -22.91
C ASP A 101 -8.59 -8.84 -21.43
N LEU A 102 -7.61 -9.15 -20.57
CA LEU A 102 -7.82 -9.18 -19.13
C LEU A 102 -8.22 -7.80 -18.60
N LEU A 103 -7.53 -6.73 -19.01
CA LEU A 103 -7.88 -5.36 -18.62
C LEU A 103 -9.32 -5.02 -19.02
N LYS A 104 -9.77 -5.42 -20.23
CA LYS A 104 -11.16 -5.24 -20.64
C LYS A 104 -12.12 -5.97 -19.70
N GLN A 105 -11.87 -7.23 -19.38
CA GLN A 105 -12.73 -8.02 -18.47
C GLN A 105 -12.79 -7.38 -17.07
N LEU A 106 -11.65 -6.88 -16.55
CA LEU A 106 -11.59 -6.18 -15.26
C LEU A 106 -12.40 -4.88 -15.26
N LEU A 107 -12.33 -4.11 -16.36
CA LEU A 107 -13.13 -2.89 -16.52
C LEU A 107 -14.62 -3.21 -16.61
N ASP A 108 -14.99 -4.25 -17.35
CA ASP A 108 -16.36 -4.73 -17.46
C ASP A 108 -16.89 -5.28 -16.11
N ALA A 109 -15.98 -5.73 -15.21
CA ALA A 109 -16.28 -6.10 -13.83
C ALA A 109 -16.27 -4.90 -12.85
N GLY A 110 -16.16 -3.67 -13.36
CA GLY A 110 -16.27 -2.45 -12.57
C GLY A 110 -14.98 -1.95 -11.91
N LEU A 111 -13.80 -2.37 -12.41
CA LEU A 111 -12.50 -1.85 -11.91
C LEU A 111 -12.46 -0.33 -11.96
N ARG A 112 -12.07 0.32 -10.83
CA ARG A 112 -11.98 1.78 -10.69
C ARG A 112 -10.57 2.29 -10.48
N SER A 113 -9.67 1.45 -9.93
CA SER A 113 -8.31 1.87 -9.65
C SER A 113 -7.32 0.74 -9.86
N ILE A 114 -6.16 1.08 -10.43
CA ILE A 114 -5.03 0.15 -10.58
C ILE A 114 -3.72 0.90 -10.34
N ALA A 115 -2.78 0.29 -9.64
CA ALA A 115 -1.43 0.80 -9.54
C ALA A 115 -0.44 -0.24 -10.07
N VAL A 116 0.52 0.21 -10.88
CA VAL A 116 1.58 -0.65 -11.44
C VAL A 116 2.89 -0.36 -10.74
N SER A 117 3.54 -1.42 -10.31
CA SER A 117 4.85 -1.34 -9.66
C SER A 117 5.98 -1.25 -10.71
N LEU A 118 6.76 -0.16 -10.67
CA LEU A 118 7.97 0.02 -11.48
C LEU A 118 9.07 0.66 -10.62
N ASP A 119 10.11 -0.09 -10.29
CA ASP A 119 11.10 0.30 -9.28
C ASP A 119 12.45 0.76 -9.85
N GLY A 120 12.47 1.32 -11.03
CA GLY A 120 13.69 1.83 -11.67
C GLY A 120 13.67 1.65 -13.18
N LEU A 121 14.80 1.94 -13.79
CA LEU A 121 15.07 1.52 -15.15
C LEU A 121 15.21 -0.01 -15.20
N GLU A 122 15.44 -0.58 -16.35
CA GLU A 122 15.38 -2.02 -16.56
C GLU A 122 16.30 -2.81 -15.61
N GLU A 123 17.54 -2.36 -15.45
CA GLU A 123 18.53 -3.06 -14.64
C GLU A 123 18.12 -3.07 -13.16
N GLU A 124 17.81 -1.91 -12.57
CA GLU A 124 17.44 -1.78 -11.16
C GLU A 124 16.11 -2.46 -10.87
N HIS A 125 15.13 -2.33 -11.77
CA HIS A 125 13.84 -2.99 -11.62
C HIS A 125 14.01 -4.52 -11.63
N ASN A 126 14.72 -5.05 -12.62
CA ASN A 126 14.93 -6.48 -12.75
C ASN A 126 15.79 -7.06 -11.62
N TRP A 127 16.76 -6.30 -11.10
CA TRP A 127 17.49 -6.70 -9.91
C TRP A 127 16.60 -6.82 -8.67
N LEU A 128 15.67 -5.88 -8.48
CA LEU A 128 14.80 -5.84 -7.31
C LEU A 128 13.63 -6.83 -7.39
N ARG A 129 13.01 -6.97 -8.58
CA ARG A 129 11.76 -7.72 -8.78
C ARG A 129 11.91 -8.99 -9.63
N GLY A 130 13.09 -9.27 -10.17
CA GLY A 130 13.26 -10.29 -11.18
C GLY A 130 12.86 -9.75 -12.57
N ASN A 131 13.02 -10.57 -13.59
CA ASN A 131 12.85 -10.19 -15.00
C ASN A 131 11.38 -9.79 -15.33
N SER A 132 10.95 -8.62 -14.89
CA SER A 132 9.57 -8.15 -14.98
C SER A 132 9.39 -6.72 -15.56
N TYR A 133 10.49 -6.02 -15.86
CA TYR A 133 10.45 -4.65 -16.37
C TYR A 133 9.57 -4.48 -17.60
N HIS A 134 9.76 -5.31 -18.62
CA HIS A 134 8.97 -5.22 -19.85
C HIS A 134 7.48 -5.48 -19.62
N GLY A 135 7.13 -6.41 -18.70
CA GLY A 135 5.74 -6.66 -18.30
C GLY A 135 5.11 -5.41 -17.66
N ALA A 136 5.82 -4.78 -16.72
CA ALA A 136 5.37 -3.55 -16.09
C ALA A 136 5.21 -2.39 -17.09
N MET A 137 6.17 -2.21 -18.02
CA MET A 137 6.09 -1.18 -19.06
C MET A 137 4.96 -1.42 -20.05
N ASN A 138 4.69 -2.68 -20.43
CA ASN A 138 3.53 -3.04 -21.26
C ASN A 138 2.22 -2.70 -20.55
N ALA A 139 2.10 -3.01 -19.26
CA ALA A 139 0.93 -2.63 -18.45
C ALA A 139 0.73 -1.11 -18.42
N ILE A 140 1.80 -0.34 -18.18
CA ILE A 140 1.78 1.14 -18.22
C ILE A 140 1.27 1.62 -19.59
N THR A 141 1.80 1.07 -20.68
CA THR A 141 1.38 1.42 -22.05
C THR A 141 -0.10 1.12 -22.31
N LEU A 142 -0.65 0.05 -21.77
CA LEU A 142 -2.10 -0.25 -21.84
C LEU A 142 -2.91 0.78 -21.05
N LEU A 143 -2.46 1.14 -19.87
CA LEU A 143 -3.16 2.06 -18.98
C LEU A 143 -3.18 3.50 -19.50
N THR A 144 -2.12 3.97 -20.17
CA THR A 144 -2.11 5.31 -20.80
C THR A 144 -3.18 5.48 -21.86
N LYS A 145 -3.62 4.39 -22.49
CA LYS A 145 -4.68 4.37 -23.51
C LYS A 145 -6.08 4.14 -22.92
N THR A 146 -6.17 3.88 -21.61
CA THR A 146 -7.43 3.55 -20.93
C THR A 146 -8.08 4.80 -20.36
N LYS A 147 -9.35 5.03 -20.71
CA LYS A 147 -10.15 6.15 -20.17
C LYS A 147 -10.95 5.72 -18.95
N ASN A 148 -11.33 6.69 -18.12
CA ASN A 148 -12.23 6.49 -16.97
C ASN A 148 -11.71 5.52 -15.88
N LEU A 149 -10.38 5.32 -15.83
CA LEU A 149 -9.71 4.53 -14.81
C LEU A 149 -8.74 5.43 -14.03
N VAL A 150 -8.77 5.36 -12.71
CA VAL A 150 -7.77 6.00 -11.86
C VAL A 150 -6.57 5.06 -11.79
N TRP A 151 -5.40 5.53 -12.21
CA TRP A 151 -4.20 4.72 -12.13
C TRP A 151 -2.95 5.54 -11.86
N ASP A 152 -1.96 4.88 -11.32
CA ASP A 152 -0.64 5.46 -11.07
C ASP A 152 0.47 4.42 -11.15
N VAL A 153 1.70 4.88 -11.16
CA VAL A 153 2.90 4.08 -10.99
C VAL A 153 3.38 4.17 -9.55
N ILE A 154 3.80 3.05 -8.98
CA ILE A 154 4.40 2.96 -7.65
C ILE A 154 5.87 2.58 -7.79
N THR A 155 6.77 3.31 -7.09
CA THR A 155 8.19 3.01 -7.01
C THR A 155 8.65 2.88 -5.57
N CYS A 156 9.25 1.75 -5.22
CA CYS A 156 9.95 1.52 -3.96
C CYS A 156 11.43 1.95 -4.11
N VAL A 157 11.76 3.13 -3.56
CA VAL A 157 13.12 3.70 -3.68
C VAL A 157 14.05 3.02 -2.70
N ASN A 158 15.24 2.68 -3.17
CA ASN A 158 16.32 2.02 -2.44
C ASN A 158 17.68 2.58 -2.90
N GLN A 159 18.78 2.15 -2.29
CA GLN A 159 20.12 2.67 -2.62
C GLN A 159 20.49 2.48 -4.10
N ARG A 160 20.04 1.37 -4.72
CA ARG A 160 20.43 1.02 -6.08
C ARG A 160 19.72 1.88 -7.14
N ASN A 161 18.42 2.16 -6.97
CA ASN A 161 17.65 2.95 -7.94
C ASN A 161 17.62 4.45 -7.62
N PHE A 162 18.19 4.86 -6.47
CA PHE A 162 18.16 6.25 -6.04
C PHE A 162 18.78 7.20 -7.05
N SER A 163 19.94 6.86 -7.61
CA SER A 163 20.66 7.70 -8.58
C SER A 163 19.98 7.83 -9.93
N SER A 164 19.11 6.88 -10.30
CA SER A 164 18.40 6.86 -11.58
C SER A 164 16.99 7.47 -11.52
N LEU A 165 16.56 8.03 -10.37
CA LEU A 165 15.21 8.58 -10.21
C LEU A 165 14.87 9.70 -11.18
N GLN A 166 15.84 10.53 -11.57
CA GLN A 166 15.61 11.59 -12.56
C GLN A 166 15.32 11.00 -13.95
N LEU A 167 16.10 10.00 -14.36
CA LEU A 167 15.89 9.30 -15.64
C LEU A 167 14.57 8.52 -15.63
N LEU A 168 14.23 7.88 -14.51
CA LEU A 168 12.94 7.20 -14.35
C LEU A 168 11.77 8.20 -14.47
N LYS A 169 11.88 9.40 -13.86
CA LYS A 169 10.87 10.46 -13.99
C LYS A 169 10.66 10.83 -15.47
N GLU A 170 11.75 11.08 -16.19
CA GLU A 170 11.72 11.43 -17.61
C GLU A 170 11.07 10.32 -18.45
N GLN A 171 11.42 9.07 -18.19
CA GLN A 171 10.82 7.92 -18.85
C GLN A 171 9.32 7.81 -18.57
N LEU A 172 8.88 7.99 -17.31
CA LEU A 172 7.46 7.95 -16.93
C LEU A 172 6.67 9.07 -17.62
N ILE A 173 7.22 10.29 -17.68
CA ILE A 173 6.60 11.42 -18.37
C ILE A 173 6.48 11.13 -19.86
N ALA A 174 7.55 10.65 -20.50
CA ALA A 174 7.57 10.28 -21.92
C ALA A 174 6.57 9.15 -22.24
N ALA A 175 6.40 8.21 -21.32
CA ALA A 175 5.38 7.15 -21.41
C ALA A 175 3.94 7.64 -21.18
N GLY A 176 3.74 8.92 -20.79
CA GLY A 176 2.42 9.52 -20.58
C GLY A 176 1.84 9.28 -19.17
N VAL A 177 2.64 8.85 -18.21
CA VAL A 177 2.23 8.68 -16.80
C VAL A 177 1.91 10.04 -16.18
N LYS A 178 0.75 10.17 -15.54
CA LYS A 178 0.30 11.42 -14.90
C LYS A 178 0.43 11.42 -13.39
N LYS A 179 0.46 10.23 -12.77
CA LYS A 179 0.55 10.08 -11.31
C LYS A 179 1.64 9.08 -10.95
N TRP A 180 2.49 9.47 -10.03
CA TRP A 180 3.59 8.66 -9.54
C TRP A 180 3.64 8.72 -8.01
N ARG A 181 3.67 7.55 -7.35
CA ARG A 181 3.84 7.45 -5.90
C ARG A 181 5.16 6.81 -5.56
N ILE A 182 5.87 7.42 -4.63
CA ILE A 182 7.11 6.89 -4.08
C ILE A 182 6.87 6.33 -2.70
N PHE A 183 7.43 5.16 -2.47
CA PHE A 183 7.60 4.51 -1.17
C PHE A 183 9.08 4.34 -0.88
N THR A 184 9.45 4.26 0.38
CA THR A 184 10.72 3.70 0.81
C THR A 184 10.50 2.27 1.30
N ILE A 185 11.58 1.49 1.35
CA ILE A 185 11.49 0.10 1.79
C ILE A 185 11.61 0.09 3.32
N PHE A 186 10.74 -0.65 3.98
CA PHE A 186 10.75 -0.83 5.42
C PHE A 186 11.22 -2.26 5.79
N PRO A 187 11.82 -2.45 7.00
CA PRO A 187 12.51 -3.68 7.36
C PRO A 187 11.54 -4.80 7.77
N GLN A 188 10.72 -5.28 6.82
CA GLN A 188 9.79 -6.40 7.00
C GLN A 188 9.99 -7.46 5.90
N GLY A 189 9.57 -8.70 6.18
CA GLY A 189 9.67 -9.80 5.24
C GLY A 189 11.11 -10.01 4.72
N ARG A 190 11.26 -10.19 3.40
CA ARG A 190 12.57 -10.38 2.76
C ARG A 190 13.49 -9.15 2.83
N ALA A 191 12.93 -7.95 2.96
CA ALA A 191 13.73 -6.74 3.06
C ALA A 191 14.64 -6.74 4.28
N LYS A 192 14.25 -7.39 5.40
CA LYS A 192 15.09 -7.50 6.62
C LYS A 192 16.48 -8.07 6.33
N LEU A 193 16.60 -8.90 5.30
CA LEU A 193 17.84 -9.63 4.97
C LEU A 193 18.76 -8.85 4.03
N ASN A 194 18.33 -7.67 3.56
CA ASN A 194 19.03 -6.89 2.54
C ASN A 194 19.22 -5.44 2.98
N PRO A 195 20.25 -5.13 3.81
CA PRO A 195 20.50 -3.76 4.30
C PRO A 195 20.70 -2.72 3.18
N GLU A 196 21.21 -3.12 2.03
CA GLU A 196 21.41 -2.31 0.82
C GLU A 196 20.11 -1.74 0.23
N LEU A 197 18.94 -2.24 0.68
CA LEU A 197 17.64 -1.71 0.27
C LEU A 197 17.25 -0.43 1.02
N PHE A 198 17.91 -0.10 2.11
CA PHE A 198 17.54 1.06 2.93
C PHE A 198 18.40 2.27 2.58
N LEU A 199 17.74 3.40 2.35
CA LEU A 199 18.42 4.67 2.10
C LEU A 199 19.21 5.12 3.32
N THR A 200 20.39 5.71 3.08
CA THR A 200 21.09 6.48 4.14
C THR A 200 20.28 7.71 4.53
N PRO A 201 20.47 8.29 5.72
CA PRO A 201 19.79 9.54 6.11
C PRO A 201 19.95 10.67 5.09
N GLN A 202 21.14 10.79 4.50
CA GLN A 202 21.42 11.80 3.48
C GLN A 202 20.64 11.52 2.18
N GLN A 203 20.62 10.27 1.69
CA GLN A 203 19.83 9.89 0.52
C GLN A 203 18.33 10.09 0.77
N PHE A 204 17.85 9.78 1.98
CA PHE A 204 16.44 9.98 2.33
C PHE A 204 16.06 11.47 2.30
N ARG A 205 16.93 12.37 2.80
CA ARG A 205 16.73 13.81 2.68
C ARG A 205 16.71 14.25 1.20
N GLN A 206 17.69 13.81 0.43
CA GLN A 206 17.78 14.13 -1.00
C GLN A 206 16.53 13.62 -1.78
N LEU A 207 15.98 12.46 -1.39
CA LEU A 207 14.72 11.97 -1.93
C LEU A 207 13.56 12.93 -1.62
N MET A 208 13.45 13.45 -0.40
CA MET A 208 12.41 14.43 -0.05
C MET A 208 12.55 15.72 -0.86
N GLU A 209 13.77 16.22 -1.06
CA GLU A 209 14.03 17.39 -1.92
C GLU A 209 13.65 17.10 -3.39
N PHE A 210 14.03 15.94 -3.92
CA PHE A 210 13.66 15.52 -5.27
C PHE A 210 12.13 15.52 -5.47
N ILE A 211 11.39 14.94 -4.50
CA ILE A 211 9.93 14.90 -4.56
C ILE A 211 9.35 16.32 -4.50
N ALA A 212 9.80 17.15 -3.55
CA ALA A 212 9.31 18.50 -3.38
C ALA A 212 9.54 19.35 -4.64
N THR A 213 10.75 19.27 -5.23
CA THR A 213 11.11 19.97 -6.46
C THR A 213 10.26 19.50 -7.65
N THR A 214 10.11 18.19 -7.84
CA THR A 214 9.30 17.62 -8.93
C THR A 214 7.84 18.04 -8.83
N ARG A 215 7.29 18.09 -7.63
CA ARG A 215 5.91 18.57 -7.38
C ARG A 215 5.75 20.05 -7.73
N ASN A 216 6.70 20.88 -7.33
CA ASN A 216 6.66 22.31 -7.65
C ASN A 216 6.75 22.59 -9.14
N ASN A 217 7.50 21.77 -9.89
CA ASN A 217 7.62 21.92 -11.36
C ASN A 217 6.33 21.50 -12.10
N GLY A 218 5.45 20.69 -11.46
CA GLY A 218 4.16 20.31 -12.03
C GLY A 218 4.21 19.35 -13.23
N GLU A 219 5.37 18.76 -13.53
CA GLU A 219 5.56 17.88 -14.70
C GLU A 219 4.81 16.56 -14.59
N ILE A 220 4.75 16.02 -13.37
CA ILE A 220 4.04 14.80 -13.01
C ILE A 220 3.47 14.94 -11.59
N ASN A 221 2.28 14.40 -11.34
CA ASN A 221 1.71 14.41 -9.99
C ASN A 221 2.41 13.36 -9.12
N LEU A 222 3.53 13.77 -8.52
CA LEU A 222 4.35 12.94 -7.65
C LEU A 222 3.90 13.09 -6.20
N SER A 223 3.88 11.99 -5.44
CA SER A 223 3.63 12.01 -4.00
C SER A 223 4.44 10.96 -3.25
N TYR A 224 4.87 11.31 -2.04
CA TYR A 224 5.39 10.35 -1.08
C TYR A 224 4.24 9.68 -0.34
N SER A 225 4.32 8.37 -0.15
CA SER A 225 3.21 7.59 0.42
C SER A 225 3.21 7.56 1.96
N CYS A 226 2.50 6.60 2.56
CA CYS A 226 2.16 6.54 3.99
C CYS A 226 3.31 6.03 4.90
N GLU A 227 4.53 6.56 4.72
CA GLU A 227 5.75 6.06 5.36
C GLU A 227 6.14 6.80 6.66
N GLY A 228 5.23 7.53 7.29
CA GLY A 228 5.49 8.22 8.55
C GLY A 228 5.55 9.75 8.45
N PHE A 229 5.66 10.39 9.61
CA PHE A 229 5.75 11.84 9.71
C PHE A 229 7.13 12.35 9.30
N LEU A 230 7.17 13.44 8.55
CA LEU A 230 8.37 13.96 7.87
C LEU A 230 8.77 15.38 8.33
N GLY A 231 8.11 15.92 9.35
CA GLY A 231 8.41 17.28 9.83
C GLY A 231 8.16 18.34 8.77
N ASP A 232 9.17 19.15 8.47
CA ASP A 232 9.09 20.30 7.54
C ASP A 232 8.82 19.91 6.08
N TYR A 233 8.84 18.62 5.74
CA TYR A 233 8.47 18.13 4.42
C TYR A 233 6.98 17.83 4.25
N GLU A 234 6.20 17.82 5.36
CA GLU A 234 4.74 17.68 5.25
C GLU A 234 4.15 18.83 4.43
N GLY A 235 3.21 18.52 3.55
CA GLY A 235 2.66 19.45 2.58
C GLY A 235 3.53 19.70 1.33
N LYS A 236 4.86 19.48 1.42
CA LYS A 236 5.77 19.60 0.27
C LYS A 236 5.82 18.33 -0.59
N VAL A 237 5.85 17.17 0.05
CA VAL A 237 6.00 15.86 -0.62
C VAL A 237 4.67 15.09 -0.75
N ARG A 238 3.61 15.56 -0.10
CA ARG A 238 2.23 15.06 -0.17
C ARG A 238 1.25 16.17 0.19
N ASN A 239 -0.05 15.97 -0.08
CA ASN A 239 -1.07 17.02 0.09
C ASN A 239 -1.64 17.14 1.50
N HIS A 240 -1.22 16.29 2.44
CA HIS A 240 -1.73 16.23 3.81
C HIS A 240 -0.59 15.96 4.79
N ILE A 241 -0.80 16.32 6.04
CA ILE A 241 0.08 15.91 7.15
C ILE A 241 -0.14 14.41 7.38
N PHE A 242 0.94 13.68 7.59
CA PHE A 242 0.89 12.25 7.83
C PHE A 242 0.01 11.90 9.03
N ARG A 243 -0.91 10.99 8.79
CA ARG A 243 -1.63 10.24 9.80
C ARG A 243 -1.70 8.78 9.33
N CYS A 244 -1.43 7.85 10.24
CA CYS A 244 -1.66 6.45 9.94
C CYS A 244 -3.13 6.12 10.19
N ASP A 245 -3.86 5.77 9.15
CA ASP A 245 -5.30 5.53 9.18
C ASP A 245 -5.66 4.06 9.51
N ALA A 246 -4.67 3.22 9.83
CA ALA A 246 -4.91 1.85 10.27
C ALA A 246 -5.84 1.82 11.49
N GLY A 247 -6.95 1.10 11.37
CA GLY A 247 -7.98 0.98 12.41
C GLY A 247 -8.87 2.21 12.63
N THR A 248 -8.67 3.30 11.87
CA THR A 248 -9.49 4.52 11.96
C THR A 248 -10.30 4.77 10.69
N MET A 249 -9.71 4.59 9.52
CA MET A 249 -10.35 4.71 8.21
C MET A 249 -10.02 3.53 7.30
N ILE A 250 -9.04 2.73 7.68
CA ILE A 250 -8.52 1.59 6.91
C ILE A 250 -8.58 0.33 7.76
N ALA A 251 -9.05 -0.76 7.15
CA ALA A 251 -8.96 -2.12 7.68
C ALA A 251 -8.46 -3.08 6.61
N SER A 252 -8.12 -4.29 7.01
CA SER A 252 -7.80 -5.40 6.11
C SER A 252 -8.40 -6.72 6.59
N VAL A 253 -8.71 -7.59 5.63
CA VAL A 253 -8.93 -9.01 5.84
C VAL A 253 -7.77 -9.74 5.18
N LEU A 254 -6.96 -10.42 5.97
CA LEU A 254 -5.79 -11.16 5.50
C LEU A 254 -6.19 -12.52 4.92
N ALA A 255 -5.29 -13.17 4.19
CA ALA A 255 -5.57 -14.44 3.52
C ALA A 255 -6.01 -15.57 4.47
N ASN A 256 -5.55 -15.55 5.73
CA ASN A 256 -5.96 -16.47 6.79
C ASN A 256 -7.26 -16.07 7.52
N GLY A 257 -7.94 -15.03 7.05
CA GLY A 257 -9.17 -14.50 7.65
C GLY A 257 -8.97 -13.47 8.76
N ASP A 258 -7.75 -13.17 9.18
CA ASP A 258 -7.50 -12.19 10.23
C ASP A 258 -7.97 -10.79 9.82
N ILE A 259 -8.64 -10.09 10.74
CA ILE A 259 -9.05 -8.70 10.60
C ILE A 259 -7.97 -7.82 11.24
N SER A 260 -7.32 -6.98 10.44
CA SER A 260 -6.26 -6.08 10.89
C SER A 260 -6.52 -4.64 10.42
N GLY A 261 -5.70 -3.69 10.88
CA GLY A 261 -5.82 -2.27 10.51
C GLY A 261 -5.24 -1.92 9.13
N CYS A 262 -4.35 -2.77 8.60
CA CYS A 262 -3.70 -2.54 7.30
C CYS A 262 -3.08 -3.85 6.81
N MET A 263 -3.00 -4.03 5.49
CA MET A 263 -2.36 -5.18 4.88
C MET A 263 -0.87 -5.38 5.26
N SER A 264 -0.20 -4.30 5.62
CA SER A 264 1.21 -4.33 6.05
C SER A 264 1.39 -4.64 7.55
N ILE A 265 0.29 -4.92 8.27
CA ILE A 265 0.29 -5.17 9.72
C ILE A 265 -0.30 -6.55 9.94
N ARG A 266 0.52 -7.45 10.49
CA ARG A 266 0.17 -8.87 10.68
C ARG A 266 0.26 -9.27 12.15
N SER A 267 -0.08 -10.51 12.45
CA SER A 267 0.16 -11.20 13.72
C SER A 267 -0.48 -10.48 14.92
N GLN A 268 0.32 -9.93 15.82
CA GLN A 268 -0.13 -9.35 17.10
C GLN A 268 -1.05 -8.13 16.98
N TYR A 269 -1.24 -7.62 15.77
CA TYR A 269 -2.18 -6.54 15.49
C TYR A 269 -3.50 -7.03 14.87
N ALA A 270 -3.72 -8.34 14.73
CA ALA A 270 -5.03 -8.89 14.40
C ALA A 270 -6.04 -8.57 15.52
N GLN A 271 -7.22 -8.10 15.14
CA GLN A 271 -8.27 -7.68 16.06
C GLN A 271 -9.41 -8.68 16.13
N GLY A 272 -9.46 -9.63 15.22
CA GLY A 272 -10.44 -10.69 15.09
C GLY A 272 -10.18 -11.52 13.86
N ASN A 273 -11.10 -12.44 13.53
CA ASN A 273 -10.99 -13.30 12.37
C ASN A 273 -12.39 -13.54 11.77
N ILE A 274 -12.54 -13.39 10.43
CA ILE A 274 -13.86 -13.49 9.74
C ILE A 274 -14.54 -14.84 9.86
N TYR A 275 -13.79 -15.89 10.20
CA TYR A 275 -14.35 -17.23 10.42
C TYR A 275 -15.01 -17.41 11.79
N HIS A 276 -14.83 -16.45 12.71
CA HIS A 276 -15.35 -16.51 14.08
C HIS A 276 -16.07 -15.24 14.51
N ASP A 277 -15.79 -14.11 13.83
CA ASP A 277 -16.26 -12.78 14.21
C ASP A 277 -16.98 -12.10 13.03
N ARG A 278 -18.00 -11.30 13.33
CA ARG A 278 -18.53 -10.35 12.38
C ARG A 278 -17.55 -9.19 12.22
N PHE A 279 -17.26 -8.81 10.96
CA PHE A 279 -16.36 -7.70 10.68
C PHE A 279 -16.82 -6.39 11.35
N SER A 280 -18.13 -6.10 11.29
CA SER A 280 -18.73 -4.89 11.89
C SER A 280 -18.53 -4.82 13.40
N ASP A 281 -18.63 -5.95 14.11
CA ASP A 281 -18.42 -6.01 15.56
C ASP A 281 -16.95 -5.76 15.91
N VAL A 282 -16.04 -6.38 15.16
CA VAL A 282 -14.59 -6.14 15.31
C VAL A 282 -14.25 -4.69 15.02
N TRP A 283 -14.73 -4.15 13.89
CA TRP A 283 -14.48 -2.76 13.50
C TRP A 283 -14.97 -1.75 14.53
N ASN A 284 -16.16 -1.95 15.04
CA ASN A 284 -16.76 -1.02 16.00
C ASN A 284 -16.10 -1.08 17.38
N ASN A 285 -15.69 -2.28 17.86
CA ASN A 285 -15.42 -2.50 19.26
C ASN A 285 -13.98 -2.92 19.61
N ARG A 286 -13.15 -3.38 18.66
CA ARG A 286 -11.85 -3.99 19.00
C ARG A 286 -10.62 -3.23 18.51
N PHE A 287 -10.77 -2.15 17.78
CA PHE A 287 -9.63 -1.38 17.24
C PHE A 287 -9.04 -0.34 18.22
N GLU A 288 -9.34 -0.43 19.51
CA GLU A 288 -8.86 0.53 20.52
C GLU A 288 -7.33 0.68 20.52
N LYS A 289 -6.58 -0.41 20.39
CA LYS A 289 -5.11 -0.38 20.32
C LYS A 289 -4.58 0.49 19.17
N MET A 290 -5.32 0.59 18.07
CA MET A 290 -4.94 1.41 16.92
C MET A 290 -5.46 2.85 17.01
N ARG A 291 -6.61 3.04 17.63
CA ARG A 291 -7.29 4.33 17.80
C ARG A 291 -6.69 5.15 18.93
N ASN A 292 -6.41 4.52 20.07
CA ASN A 292 -5.73 5.15 21.21
C ASN A 292 -4.24 4.80 21.17
N ARG A 293 -3.43 5.75 20.73
CA ARG A 293 -1.99 5.56 20.53
C ARG A 293 -1.11 5.97 21.72
N ARG A 294 -1.70 6.31 22.88
CA ARG A 294 -0.96 6.74 24.07
C ARG A 294 0.09 5.73 24.51
N TRP A 295 -0.19 4.42 24.33
CA TRP A 295 0.74 3.33 24.65
C TRP A 295 2.04 3.36 23.82
N MET A 296 2.04 4.06 22.66
CA MET A 296 3.23 4.27 21.82
C MET A 296 4.14 5.40 22.34
N LYS A 297 3.68 6.20 23.33
CA LYS A 297 4.44 7.32 23.89
C LYS A 297 5.49 6.84 24.89
N LYS A 298 6.41 6.01 24.42
CA LYS A 298 7.50 5.42 25.19
C LYS A 298 8.83 5.56 24.44
N ASP A 299 9.92 5.22 25.06
CA ASP A 299 11.27 5.26 24.52
C ASP A 299 11.55 6.60 23.83
N GLN A 300 12.04 6.58 22.60
CA GLN A 300 12.31 7.79 21.81
C GLN A 300 11.08 8.67 21.57
N CYS A 301 9.86 8.12 21.63
CA CYS A 301 8.61 8.87 21.47
C CYS A 301 8.19 9.58 22.76
N ALA A 302 8.69 9.19 23.95
CA ALA A 302 8.25 9.74 25.23
C ALA A 302 8.49 11.26 25.35
N ARG A 303 9.60 11.76 24.80
CA ARG A 303 10.00 13.18 24.80
C ARG A 303 10.09 13.78 23.39
N CYS A 304 9.50 13.13 22.39
CA CYS A 304 9.56 13.58 21.01
C CYS A 304 8.73 14.86 20.81
N LYS A 305 9.36 15.92 20.30
CA LYS A 305 8.69 17.20 20.00
C LYS A 305 7.62 17.09 18.91
N ALA A 306 7.72 16.07 18.04
CA ALA A 306 6.75 15.80 16.97
C ALA A 306 5.60 14.90 17.40
N TRP A 307 5.49 14.52 18.69
CA TRP A 307 4.49 13.57 19.16
C TRP A 307 3.06 13.98 18.79
N ASP A 308 2.68 15.23 18.99
CA ASP A 308 1.32 15.70 18.78
C ASP A 308 0.88 15.65 17.30
N TRP A 309 1.83 15.65 16.38
CA TRP A 309 1.60 15.50 14.94
C TRP A 309 1.73 14.06 14.47
N CYS A 310 2.73 13.34 14.98
CA CYS A 310 3.11 12.01 14.54
C CYS A 310 2.31 10.89 15.19
N ALA A 311 1.92 11.06 16.46
CA ALA A 311 1.23 10.07 17.30
C ALA A 311 1.87 8.66 17.21
N GLY A 312 3.21 8.58 17.22
CA GLY A 312 3.95 7.32 17.22
C GLY A 312 4.22 6.70 15.84
N GLY A 313 3.86 7.37 14.75
CA GLY A 313 4.14 6.91 13.38
C GLY A 313 3.24 5.76 12.90
N PRO A 314 3.58 5.15 11.76
CA PRO A 314 2.80 4.06 11.19
C PRO A 314 3.10 2.73 11.91
N PHE A 315 2.08 1.86 11.97
CA PHE A 315 2.21 0.55 12.63
C PHE A 315 3.21 -0.38 11.93
N HIS A 316 3.32 -0.32 10.60
CA HIS A 316 4.25 -1.17 9.85
C HIS A 316 5.75 -0.84 10.08
N LEU A 317 6.05 0.31 10.69
CA LEU A 317 7.40 0.65 11.14
C LEU A 317 7.63 0.32 12.62
N ARG A 318 6.76 -0.50 13.20
CA ARG A 318 6.89 -1.04 14.55
C ARG A 318 6.98 -2.56 14.52
N GLY A 319 7.74 -3.10 15.45
CA GLY A 319 7.79 -4.54 15.68
C GLY A 319 6.59 -5.03 16.49
N ASP A 320 6.56 -6.32 16.72
CA ASP A 320 5.43 -7.02 17.36
C ASP A 320 5.17 -6.57 18.79
N ASN A 321 6.20 -6.16 19.51
CA ASN A 321 6.10 -5.61 20.87
C ASN A 321 5.89 -4.09 20.91
N GLY A 322 5.67 -3.49 19.73
CA GLY A 322 5.47 -2.05 19.55
C GLY A 322 6.75 -1.21 19.62
N GLU A 323 7.93 -1.84 19.60
CA GLU A 323 9.22 -1.16 19.47
C GLU A 323 9.32 -0.46 18.11
N MET A 324 10.02 0.69 18.06
CA MET A 324 10.21 1.44 16.83
C MET A 324 11.31 0.79 15.98
N LEU A 325 10.97 0.23 14.84
CA LEU A 325 11.94 -0.32 13.87
C LEU A 325 12.63 0.79 13.08
N HIS A 326 11.87 1.81 12.69
CA HIS A 326 12.37 2.94 11.92
C HIS A 326 11.54 4.20 12.17
N CYS A 327 12.19 5.37 12.17
CA CYS A 327 11.55 6.66 12.34
C CYS A 327 12.05 7.68 11.31
N ASN A 328 11.25 7.94 10.29
CA ASN A 328 11.59 8.87 9.21
C ASN A 328 11.86 10.29 9.70
N TYR A 329 11.12 10.75 10.71
CA TYR A 329 11.37 12.08 11.30
C TYR A 329 12.76 12.19 11.94
N LEU A 330 13.18 11.21 12.73
CA LEU A 330 14.51 11.19 13.33
C LEU A 330 15.61 11.02 12.27
N THR A 331 15.36 10.21 11.24
CA THR A 331 16.28 10.05 10.09
C THR A 331 16.53 11.40 9.41
N LEU A 332 15.49 12.21 9.20
CA LEU A 332 15.64 13.56 8.63
C LEU A 332 16.35 14.52 9.57
N CYS A 333 16.15 14.39 10.89
CA CYS A 333 16.86 15.22 11.88
C CYS A 333 18.36 14.89 11.93
N SER A 334 18.75 13.63 11.77
CA SER A 334 20.16 13.19 11.80
C SER A 334 20.93 13.50 10.51
N ALA A 335 20.23 13.82 9.44
CA ALA A 335 20.83 14.20 8.15
C ALA A 335 21.19 15.70 8.04
N LYS A 336 21.07 16.48 9.14
CA LYS A 336 21.40 17.92 9.15
C LYS A 336 22.89 18.18 9.17
#